data_49d2a23edd489bb96810cc58dcbf72fa
#
_entry.id   49d2a23edd489bb96810cc58dcbf72fa
#
_cell.length_a   1.000
_cell.length_b   1.000
_cell.length_c   1.000
_cell.angle_alpha   90.00
_cell.angle_beta   90.00
_cell.angle_gamma   90.00
#
_symmetry.space_group_name_H-M   'P 1'
#
loop_
_entity.id
_entity.type
_entity.pdbx_description
1 polymer ?
#
loop_
_entity_poly.entity_id
_entity_poly.type
_entity_poly.pdbx_seq_one_letter_code
_entity_poly.pdbx_strand_id
1 'polypeptide(L)'
;VTALWDSAPEGGWERVLLKLSGEAFSGGTGLGVDPDVVASIAAQIAEVVSDGRQVAVVIGGGNYFRGAQLSELGMDRARADYMGMLGTVMNCLALQDFLEKAGVETRVQTAIAMGQVAEPYVPRRAIRHLQKGRVVIFGAGLGVPFFSTDSCAAQRALEIGCQAVLMGKNGVDGVYDADPRTVPDAVRYDTLSHSDVLSQDLKVADATAISLCRDNQLPLVVFDLMAPGHIRQAAGAQRVGTLVA
;
A
#
# COMPACT_ATOMS: atom_id res chain seq x y z
N VAL A 1 16.38 18.31 -10.51
CA VAL A 1 15.25 17.73 -9.75
C VAL A 1 14.38 16.82 -10.62
N THR A 2 14.38 16.95 -11.95
CA THR A 2 13.63 16.08 -12.88
C THR A 2 14.24 14.69 -13.11
N ALA A 3 15.48 14.45 -12.66
CA ALA A 3 16.27 13.27 -13.00
C ALA A 3 15.78 11.94 -12.36
N LEU A 4 15.02 11.96 -11.25
CA LEU A 4 14.61 10.73 -10.59
C LEU A 4 13.56 9.94 -11.40
N TRP A 5 12.58 10.62 -12.00
CA TRP A 5 11.63 9.95 -12.90
C TRP A 5 12.30 9.39 -14.16
N ASP A 6 13.37 10.04 -14.64
CA ASP A 6 14.12 9.62 -15.83
C ASP A 6 14.99 8.37 -15.54
N SER A 7 15.22 8.03 -14.24
CA SER A 7 15.89 6.81 -13.82
C SER A 7 14.92 5.61 -13.62
N ALA A 8 13.61 5.84 -13.69
CA ALA A 8 12.64 4.77 -13.65
C ALA A 8 12.75 3.89 -14.92
N PRO A 9 12.49 2.58 -14.84
CA PRO A 9 12.69 1.68 -15.97
C PRO A 9 11.77 2.03 -17.14
N GLU A 10 12.32 2.06 -18.35
CA GLU A 10 11.52 2.15 -19.57
C GLU A 10 10.48 1.01 -19.60
N GLY A 11 9.20 1.37 -19.77
CA GLY A 11 8.09 0.42 -19.74
C GLY A 11 7.56 0.12 -18.33
N GLY A 12 8.10 0.73 -17.28
CA GLY A 12 7.64 0.61 -15.89
C GLY A 12 8.21 -0.60 -15.13
N TRP A 13 7.75 -0.79 -13.90
CA TRP A 13 8.22 -1.86 -13.03
C TRP A 13 7.53 -3.20 -13.35
N GLU A 14 8.28 -4.29 -13.36
CA GLU A 14 7.75 -5.65 -13.55
C GLU A 14 6.97 -6.13 -12.33
N ARG A 15 7.50 -5.88 -11.12
CA ARG A 15 6.90 -6.27 -9.86
C ARG A 15 6.78 -5.09 -8.91
N VAL A 16 5.56 -4.82 -8.47
CA VAL A 16 5.25 -3.71 -7.56
C VAL A 16 4.51 -4.20 -6.32
N LEU A 17 4.66 -3.44 -5.23
CA LEU A 17 3.81 -3.60 -4.06
C LEU A 17 2.91 -2.37 -3.93
N LEU A 18 1.60 -2.57 -4.01
CA LEU A 18 0.59 -1.54 -3.80
C LEU A 18 0.20 -1.50 -2.33
N LYS A 19 0.39 -0.35 -1.67
CA LYS A 19 -0.06 -0.12 -0.31
C LYS A 19 -1.33 0.72 -0.32
N LEU A 20 -2.37 0.22 0.31
CA LEU A 20 -3.69 0.83 0.41
C LEU A 20 -4.00 1.19 1.86
N SER A 21 -4.60 2.38 2.06
CA SER A 21 -5.18 2.75 3.35
C SER A 21 -6.49 1.97 3.57
N GLY A 22 -6.68 1.41 4.77
CA GLY A 22 -7.98 0.80 5.11
C GLY A 22 -9.14 1.80 5.01
N GLU A 23 -8.90 3.06 5.31
CA GLU A 23 -9.92 4.12 5.19
C GLU A 23 -10.44 4.30 3.77
N ALA A 24 -9.62 4.04 2.74
CA ALA A 24 -10.07 4.07 1.37
C ALA A 24 -11.18 3.05 1.10
N PHE A 25 -11.20 1.94 1.84
CA PHE A 25 -12.19 0.86 1.69
C PHE A 25 -13.58 1.21 2.25
N SER A 26 -13.68 2.18 3.15
CA SER A 26 -14.96 2.55 3.78
C SER A 26 -15.79 3.54 2.97
N GLY A 27 -15.25 4.06 1.87
CA GLY A 27 -15.95 5.07 1.07
C GLY A 27 -16.41 6.26 1.91
N GLY A 28 -17.61 6.73 1.65
CA GLY A 28 -18.21 7.84 2.40
C GLY A 28 -18.72 7.50 3.80
N THR A 29 -18.78 6.22 4.19
CA THR A 29 -19.32 5.78 5.49
C THR A 29 -18.30 5.91 6.63
N GLY A 30 -17.00 5.90 6.30
CA GLY A 30 -15.90 5.96 7.27
C GLY A 30 -15.70 4.69 8.10
N LEU A 31 -16.54 3.67 7.95
CA LEU A 31 -16.47 2.40 8.68
C LEU A 31 -16.79 1.22 7.76
N GLY A 32 -16.07 0.12 7.95
CA GLY A 32 -16.30 -1.13 7.21
C GLY A 32 -15.79 -1.09 5.77
N VAL A 33 -16.48 -1.78 4.89
CA VAL A 33 -16.12 -1.92 3.47
C VAL A 33 -17.26 -1.41 2.60
N ASP A 34 -16.95 -0.50 1.69
CA ASP A 34 -17.83 -0.05 0.63
C ASP A 34 -17.57 -0.93 -0.62
N PRO A 35 -18.55 -1.75 -1.06
CA PRO A 35 -18.35 -2.66 -2.18
C PRO A 35 -17.99 -1.97 -3.50
N ASP A 36 -18.55 -0.79 -3.77
CA ASP A 36 -18.33 -0.07 -5.04
C ASP A 36 -16.89 0.47 -5.09
N VAL A 37 -16.39 0.97 -3.97
CA VAL A 37 -15.00 1.43 -3.86
C VAL A 37 -14.03 0.26 -4.05
N VAL A 38 -14.28 -0.88 -3.39
CA VAL A 38 -13.39 -2.05 -3.52
C VAL A 38 -13.45 -2.63 -4.93
N ALA A 39 -14.62 -2.65 -5.57
CA ALA A 39 -14.76 -3.06 -6.97
C ALA A 39 -13.94 -2.15 -7.91
N SER A 40 -13.99 -0.84 -7.70
CA SER A 40 -13.21 0.13 -8.49
C SER A 40 -11.70 -0.09 -8.33
N ILE A 41 -11.22 -0.30 -7.11
CA ILE A 41 -9.80 -0.59 -6.84
C ILE A 41 -9.40 -1.92 -7.48
N ALA A 42 -10.23 -2.97 -7.35
CA ALA A 42 -9.97 -4.27 -7.94
C ALA A 42 -9.88 -4.20 -9.48
N ALA A 43 -10.76 -3.42 -10.12
CA ALA A 43 -10.72 -3.20 -11.57
C ALA A 43 -9.41 -2.54 -12.01
N GLN A 44 -8.95 -1.50 -11.32
CA GLN A 44 -7.67 -0.85 -11.62
C GLN A 44 -6.47 -1.80 -11.42
N ILE A 45 -6.48 -2.65 -10.38
CA ILE A 45 -5.44 -3.67 -10.17
C ILE A 45 -5.47 -4.71 -11.31
N ALA A 46 -6.66 -5.13 -11.74
CA ALA A 46 -6.83 -6.07 -12.85
C ALA A 46 -6.22 -5.54 -14.16
N GLU A 47 -6.34 -4.24 -14.44
CA GLU A 47 -5.68 -3.60 -15.59
C GLU A 47 -4.15 -3.73 -15.50
N VAL A 48 -3.56 -3.49 -14.32
CA VAL A 48 -2.11 -3.61 -14.12
C VAL A 48 -1.64 -5.06 -14.34
N VAL A 49 -2.41 -6.04 -13.86
CA VAL A 49 -2.12 -7.46 -14.07
C VAL A 49 -2.26 -7.83 -15.55
N SER A 50 -3.24 -7.27 -16.27
CA SER A 50 -3.44 -7.51 -17.71
C SER A 50 -2.30 -6.94 -18.55
N ASP A 51 -1.58 -5.92 -18.07
CA ASP A 51 -0.34 -5.41 -18.67
C ASP A 51 0.87 -6.35 -18.45
N GLY A 52 0.67 -7.52 -17.81
CA GLY A 52 1.71 -8.51 -17.53
C GLY A 52 2.54 -8.23 -16.28
N ARG A 53 2.15 -7.27 -15.44
CA ARG A 53 2.87 -6.91 -14.22
C ARG A 53 2.49 -7.77 -13.04
N GLN A 54 3.44 -7.98 -12.14
CA GLN A 54 3.23 -8.72 -10.90
C GLN A 54 2.86 -7.75 -9.77
N VAL A 55 1.70 -7.95 -9.16
CA VAL A 55 1.15 -7.04 -8.14
C VAL A 55 1.01 -7.76 -6.81
N ALA A 56 1.69 -7.25 -5.79
CA ALA A 56 1.45 -7.56 -4.38
C ALA A 56 0.72 -6.40 -3.72
N VAL A 57 -0.10 -6.68 -2.70
CA VAL A 57 -0.91 -5.65 -2.03
C VAL A 57 -0.75 -5.76 -0.52
N VAL A 58 -0.59 -4.62 0.16
CA VAL A 58 -0.72 -4.47 1.62
C VAL A 58 -1.85 -3.50 1.89
N ILE A 59 -2.77 -3.86 2.79
CA ILE A 59 -3.93 -3.05 3.12
C ILE A 59 -3.92 -2.73 4.61
N GLY A 60 -4.19 -1.46 4.96
CA GLY A 60 -4.43 -1.04 6.34
C GLY A 60 -5.77 -1.53 6.89
N GLY A 61 -5.93 -1.46 8.23
CA GLY A 61 -7.16 -1.81 8.94
C GLY A 61 -7.90 -0.60 9.54
N GLY A 62 -7.51 0.62 9.17
CA GLY A 62 -7.99 1.86 9.80
C GLY A 62 -9.48 2.16 9.61
N ASN A 63 -10.15 1.50 8.68
CA ASN A 63 -11.62 1.54 8.51
C ASN A 63 -12.38 0.73 9.58
N TYR A 64 -11.69 -0.07 10.37
CA TYR A 64 -12.27 -0.80 11.49
C TYR A 64 -11.71 -0.31 12.83
N PHE A 65 -10.39 -0.38 12.99
CA PHE A 65 -9.71 -0.08 14.23
C PHE A 65 -8.38 0.61 14.00
N ARG A 66 -8.12 1.67 14.78
CA ARG A 66 -6.82 2.32 14.90
C ARG A 66 -6.25 2.03 16.27
N GLY A 67 -5.20 1.19 16.34
CA GLY A 67 -4.58 0.77 17.60
C GLY A 67 -4.14 1.95 18.46
N ALA A 68 -3.59 3.00 17.87
CA ALA A 68 -3.20 4.21 18.57
C ALA A 68 -4.39 4.89 19.26
N GLN A 69 -5.51 5.10 18.55
CA GLN A 69 -6.72 5.73 19.10
C GLN A 69 -7.36 4.89 20.19
N LEU A 70 -7.42 3.56 20.03
CA LEU A 70 -7.94 2.66 21.07
C LEU A 70 -7.05 2.67 22.30
N SER A 71 -5.74 2.83 22.15
CA SER A 71 -4.81 2.94 23.26
C SER A 71 -5.01 4.25 24.04
N GLU A 72 -5.28 5.38 23.36
CA GLU A 72 -5.64 6.65 23.99
C GLU A 72 -6.92 6.56 24.82
N LEU A 73 -7.84 5.65 24.47
CA LEU A 73 -9.06 5.33 25.21
C LEU A 73 -8.86 4.30 26.33
N GLY A 74 -7.60 3.93 26.62
CA GLY A 74 -7.25 3.08 27.77
C GLY A 74 -7.05 1.60 27.44
N MET A 75 -7.12 1.18 26.16
CA MET A 75 -6.81 -0.18 25.75
C MET A 75 -5.30 -0.42 25.74
N ASP A 76 -4.87 -1.63 26.11
CA ASP A 76 -3.47 -2.05 25.92
C ASP A 76 -3.06 -1.93 24.44
N ARG A 77 -1.95 -1.24 24.18
CA ARG A 77 -1.51 -0.90 22.83
C ARG A 77 -1.28 -2.15 21.97
N ALA A 78 -0.64 -3.18 22.51
CA ALA A 78 -0.34 -4.39 21.75
C ALA A 78 -1.63 -5.13 21.36
N ARG A 79 -2.62 -5.18 22.27
CA ARG A 79 -3.93 -5.77 21.97
C ARG A 79 -4.70 -4.99 20.93
N ALA A 80 -4.66 -3.64 21.02
CA ALA A 80 -5.29 -2.78 20.03
C ALA A 80 -4.65 -2.94 18.64
N ASP A 81 -3.33 -3.10 18.57
CA ASP A 81 -2.62 -3.37 17.32
C ASP A 81 -3.00 -4.74 16.73
N TYR A 82 -3.19 -5.79 17.55
CA TYR A 82 -3.71 -7.07 17.06
C TYR A 82 -5.13 -6.94 16.48
N MET A 83 -6.00 -6.14 17.09
CA MET A 83 -7.34 -5.86 16.49
C MET A 83 -7.19 -5.17 15.13
N GLY A 84 -6.30 -4.20 15.00
CA GLY A 84 -5.98 -3.58 13.72
C GLY A 84 -5.46 -4.57 12.68
N MET A 85 -4.60 -5.52 13.08
CA MET A 85 -4.12 -6.60 12.21
C MET A 85 -5.27 -7.48 11.71
N LEU A 86 -6.22 -7.86 12.56
CA LEU A 86 -7.42 -8.61 12.14
C LEU A 86 -8.29 -7.78 11.19
N GLY A 87 -8.41 -6.49 11.41
CA GLY A 87 -9.08 -5.57 10.48
C GLY A 87 -8.46 -5.58 9.08
N THR A 88 -7.12 -5.66 8.98
CA THR A 88 -6.46 -5.80 7.67
C THR A 88 -6.85 -7.09 6.96
N VAL A 89 -7.02 -8.20 7.70
CA VAL A 89 -7.40 -9.49 7.10
C VAL A 89 -8.81 -9.43 6.51
N MET A 90 -9.76 -8.77 7.19
CA MET A 90 -11.10 -8.56 6.63
C MET A 90 -11.05 -7.79 5.30
N ASN A 91 -10.23 -6.73 5.22
CA ASN A 91 -10.02 -6.00 3.96
C ASN A 91 -9.37 -6.87 2.87
N CYS A 92 -8.41 -7.72 3.24
CA CYS A 92 -7.78 -8.65 2.29
C CYS A 92 -8.79 -9.60 1.66
N LEU A 93 -9.70 -10.15 2.45
CA LEU A 93 -10.75 -11.07 1.96
C LEU A 93 -11.74 -10.33 1.06
N ALA A 94 -12.11 -9.10 1.42
CA ALA A 94 -12.97 -8.28 0.56
C ALA A 94 -12.31 -8.00 -0.79
N LEU A 95 -11.04 -7.55 -0.80
CA LEU A 95 -10.34 -7.29 -2.05
C LEU A 95 -10.13 -8.57 -2.87
N GLN A 96 -9.84 -9.70 -2.24
CA GLN A 96 -9.73 -10.99 -2.92
C GLN A 96 -11.00 -11.32 -3.69
N ASP A 97 -12.18 -11.25 -3.06
CA ASP A 97 -13.46 -11.56 -3.70
C ASP A 97 -13.71 -10.69 -4.94
N PHE A 98 -13.44 -9.39 -4.84
CA PHE A 98 -13.62 -8.47 -5.97
C PHE A 98 -12.59 -8.66 -7.10
N LEU A 99 -11.33 -9.00 -6.78
CA LEU A 99 -10.32 -9.34 -7.78
C LEU A 99 -10.67 -10.64 -8.51
N GLU A 100 -11.12 -11.66 -7.79
CA GLU A 100 -11.55 -12.92 -8.40
C GLU A 100 -12.80 -12.73 -9.29
N LYS A 101 -13.74 -11.87 -8.88
CA LYS A 101 -14.87 -11.44 -9.73
C LYS A 101 -14.41 -10.66 -10.98
N ALA A 102 -13.31 -9.94 -10.89
CA ALA A 102 -12.68 -9.27 -12.04
C ALA A 102 -11.80 -10.22 -12.89
N GLY A 103 -11.78 -11.52 -12.60
CA GLY A 103 -11.04 -12.52 -13.35
C GLY A 103 -9.57 -12.68 -12.98
N VAL A 104 -9.13 -12.10 -11.86
CA VAL A 104 -7.73 -12.14 -11.41
C VAL A 104 -7.57 -13.19 -10.29
N GLU A 105 -6.80 -14.26 -10.55
CA GLU A 105 -6.47 -15.21 -9.49
C GLU A 105 -5.72 -14.52 -8.35
N THR A 106 -6.22 -14.68 -7.12
CA THR A 106 -5.69 -13.97 -5.96
C THR A 106 -5.39 -14.92 -4.80
N ARG A 107 -4.37 -14.62 -4.00
CA ARG A 107 -4.02 -15.34 -2.77
C ARG A 107 -3.83 -14.37 -1.62
N VAL A 108 -4.53 -14.60 -0.51
CA VAL A 108 -4.30 -13.90 0.75
C VAL A 108 -3.28 -14.68 1.57
N GLN A 109 -2.24 -14.00 2.03
CA GLN A 109 -1.24 -14.55 2.95
C GLN A 109 -1.19 -13.69 4.22
N THR A 110 -1.14 -14.33 5.38
CA THR A 110 -1.18 -13.65 6.67
C THR A 110 0.04 -13.94 7.53
N ALA A 111 0.51 -12.91 8.26
CA ALA A 111 1.59 -13.04 9.21
C ALA A 111 1.19 -13.74 10.52
N ILE A 112 -0.13 -13.75 10.83
CA ILE A 112 -0.70 -14.51 11.95
C ILE A 112 -1.31 -15.79 11.37
N ALA A 113 -1.01 -16.94 11.98
CA ALA A 113 -1.51 -18.23 11.51
C ALA A 113 -3.05 -18.32 11.62
N MET A 114 -3.72 -18.47 10.50
CA MET A 114 -5.17 -18.65 10.39
C MET A 114 -5.52 -19.49 9.15
N GLY A 115 -4.98 -20.70 9.11
CA GLY A 115 -4.97 -21.57 7.93
C GLY A 115 -6.34 -21.92 7.33
N GLN A 116 -7.44 -21.74 8.08
CA GLN A 116 -8.81 -21.90 7.58
C GLN A 116 -9.27 -20.69 6.73
N VAL A 117 -8.59 -19.54 6.83
CA VAL A 117 -9.01 -18.28 6.22
C VAL A 117 -8.03 -17.84 5.14
N ALA A 118 -6.71 -17.98 5.39
CA ALA A 118 -5.66 -17.50 4.52
C ALA A 118 -4.39 -18.35 4.63
N GLU A 119 -3.56 -18.34 3.62
CA GLU A 119 -2.27 -19.01 3.65
C GLU A 119 -1.32 -18.35 4.66
N PRO A 120 -0.46 -19.12 5.35
CA PRO A 120 0.63 -18.53 6.11
C PRO A 120 1.61 -17.82 5.16
N TYR A 121 2.08 -16.63 5.55
CA TYR A 121 3.07 -15.91 4.77
C TYR A 121 4.39 -16.66 4.70
N VAL A 122 4.82 -16.93 3.48
CA VAL A 122 6.15 -17.48 3.16
C VAL A 122 6.66 -16.76 1.92
N PRO A 123 7.79 -16.00 1.99
CA PRO A 123 8.27 -15.16 0.87
C PRO A 123 8.38 -15.93 -0.46
N ARG A 124 8.97 -17.12 -0.44
CA ARG A 124 9.12 -17.93 -1.68
C ARG A 124 7.79 -18.39 -2.25
N ARG A 125 6.76 -18.60 -1.43
CA ARG A 125 5.41 -18.92 -1.90
C ARG A 125 4.75 -17.70 -2.53
N ALA A 126 4.88 -16.52 -1.91
CA ALA A 126 4.40 -15.26 -2.48
C ALA A 126 5.03 -14.99 -3.86
N ILE A 127 6.36 -15.10 -3.97
CA ILE A 127 7.08 -14.96 -5.25
C ILE A 127 6.54 -15.95 -6.29
N ARG A 128 6.30 -17.21 -5.90
CA ARG A 128 5.78 -18.21 -6.83
C ARG A 128 4.36 -17.90 -7.31
N HIS A 129 3.51 -17.32 -6.46
CA HIS A 129 2.19 -16.85 -6.87
C HIS A 129 2.29 -15.70 -7.88
N LEU A 130 3.12 -14.70 -7.58
CA LEU A 130 3.35 -13.55 -8.47
C LEU A 130 3.87 -13.99 -9.84
N GLN A 131 4.83 -14.90 -9.90
CA GLN A 131 5.36 -15.49 -11.14
C GLN A 131 4.31 -16.24 -11.97
N LYS A 132 3.22 -16.68 -11.34
CA LYS A 132 2.08 -17.31 -12.01
C LYS A 132 0.99 -16.31 -12.43
N GLY A 133 1.26 -15.00 -12.35
CA GLY A 133 0.30 -13.95 -12.67
C GLY A 133 -0.81 -13.76 -11.63
N ARG A 134 -0.64 -14.29 -10.41
CA ARG A 134 -1.58 -14.10 -9.32
C ARG A 134 -1.28 -12.84 -8.54
N VAL A 135 -2.31 -12.15 -8.07
CA VAL A 135 -2.16 -11.12 -7.06
C VAL A 135 -1.97 -11.78 -5.68
N VAL A 136 -1.03 -11.24 -4.89
CA VAL A 136 -0.84 -11.67 -3.50
C VAL A 136 -1.20 -10.51 -2.58
N ILE A 137 -2.12 -10.75 -1.64
CA ILE A 137 -2.53 -9.74 -0.66
C ILE A 137 -2.00 -10.15 0.72
N PHE A 138 -1.29 -9.26 1.38
CA PHE A 138 -0.69 -9.51 2.70
C PHE A 138 -1.57 -8.93 3.80
N GLY A 139 -2.09 -9.79 4.67
CA GLY A 139 -2.87 -9.46 5.86
C GLY A 139 -2.09 -9.64 7.15
N ALA A 140 -2.63 -9.09 8.23
CA ALA A 140 -2.07 -9.08 9.57
C ALA A 140 -0.72 -8.35 9.70
N GLY A 141 -0.41 -7.42 8.79
CA GLY A 141 0.80 -6.61 8.85
C GLY A 141 2.09 -7.45 8.92
N LEU A 142 2.96 -7.12 9.86
CA LEU A 142 4.15 -7.93 10.19
C LEU A 142 3.89 -9.04 11.20
N GLY A 143 2.66 -9.12 11.76
CA GLY A 143 2.30 -10.09 12.81
C GLY A 143 2.78 -9.71 14.20
N VAL A 144 3.37 -8.53 14.37
CA VAL A 144 3.88 -8.00 15.63
C VAL A 144 3.35 -6.59 15.88
N PRO A 145 3.06 -6.23 17.15
CA PRO A 145 2.60 -4.88 17.52
C PRO A 145 3.64 -3.79 17.22
N PHE A 146 3.21 -2.53 17.30
CA PHE A 146 4.01 -1.31 17.15
C PHE A 146 4.53 -1.00 15.76
N PHE A 147 4.23 -1.81 14.76
CA PHE A 147 4.56 -1.55 13.36
C PHE A 147 3.32 -1.13 12.56
N SER A 148 3.51 -0.15 11.69
CA SER A 148 2.48 0.28 10.76
C SER A 148 2.38 -0.64 9.53
N THR A 149 1.31 -0.47 8.74
CA THR A 149 1.21 -1.10 7.43
C THR A 149 2.13 -0.47 6.38
N ASP A 150 2.67 0.73 6.61
CA ASP A 150 3.69 1.34 5.75
C ASP A 150 5.03 0.61 5.92
N SER A 151 5.46 0.37 7.17
CA SER A 151 6.62 -0.47 7.47
C SER A 151 6.45 -1.89 6.95
N CYS A 152 5.24 -2.46 7.06
CA CYS A 152 4.93 -3.76 6.47
C CYS A 152 5.08 -3.75 4.94
N ALA A 153 4.59 -2.72 4.26
CA ALA A 153 4.70 -2.61 2.81
C ALA A 153 6.17 -2.56 2.36
N ALA A 154 7.00 -1.74 2.98
CA ALA A 154 8.42 -1.67 2.69
C ALA A 154 9.12 -3.03 2.91
N GLN A 155 8.88 -3.68 4.05
CA GLN A 155 9.47 -4.98 4.39
C GLN A 155 9.05 -6.06 3.39
N ARG A 156 7.74 -6.19 3.09
CA ARG A 156 7.23 -7.18 2.14
C ARG A 156 7.75 -6.94 0.73
N ALA A 157 7.83 -5.68 0.29
CA ALA A 157 8.36 -5.34 -1.02
C ALA A 157 9.80 -5.84 -1.19
N LEU A 158 10.65 -5.64 -0.19
CA LEU A 158 12.05 -6.12 -0.19
C LEU A 158 12.12 -7.66 -0.17
N GLU A 159 11.36 -8.31 0.71
CA GLU A 159 11.37 -9.78 0.85
C GLU A 159 10.97 -10.51 -0.44
N ILE A 160 10.08 -9.94 -1.23
CA ILE A 160 9.58 -10.55 -2.47
C ILE A 160 10.19 -9.95 -3.75
N GLY A 161 11.15 -9.02 -3.60
CA GLY A 161 11.87 -8.40 -4.71
C GLY A 161 11.00 -7.49 -5.58
N CYS A 162 10.16 -6.64 -4.97
CA CYS A 162 9.48 -5.57 -5.68
C CYS A 162 10.46 -4.46 -6.06
N GLN A 163 10.23 -3.84 -7.20
CA GLN A 163 11.07 -2.76 -7.73
C GLN A 163 10.59 -1.38 -7.27
N ALA A 164 9.33 -1.27 -6.82
CA ALA A 164 8.76 -0.05 -6.25
C ALA A 164 7.62 -0.37 -5.28
N VAL A 165 7.36 0.57 -4.34
CA VAL A 165 6.17 0.62 -3.52
C VAL A 165 5.25 1.73 -4.04
N LEU A 166 4.03 1.38 -4.36
CA LEU A 166 2.99 2.29 -4.82
C LEU A 166 2.09 2.66 -3.63
N MET A 167 2.19 3.91 -3.16
CA MET A 167 1.50 4.42 -1.97
C MET A 167 0.21 5.14 -2.38
N GLY A 168 -0.89 4.40 -2.47
CA GLY A 168 -2.21 4.98 -2.75
C GLY A 168 -2.74 5.76 -1.54
N LYS A 169 -2.87 7.07 -1.68
CA LYS A 169 -3.50 7.96 -0.69
C LYS A 169 -4.97 8.19 -1.05
N ASN A 170 -5.78 8.56 -0.07
CA ASN A 170 -7.18 8.88 -0.29
C ASN A 170 -7.36 10.39 -0.42
N GLY A 171 -7.62 10.87 -1.66
CA GLY A 171 -7.88 12.28 -1.95
C GLY A 171 -6.68 13.22 -1.80
N VAL A 172 -5.45 12.68 -1.90
CA VAL A 172 -4.21 13.47 -1.96
C VAL A 172 -3.32 12.88 -3.05
N ASP A 173 -2.96 13.70 -4.03
CA ASP A 173 -2.32 13.25 -5.27
C ASP A 173 -0.79 13.27 -5.23
N GLY A 174 -0.19 13.37 -4.05
CA GLY A 174 1.27 13.36 -3.89
C GLY A 174 1.72 13.80 -2.51
N VAL A 175 2.99 14.22 -2.42
CA VAL A 175 3.60 14.78 -1.20
C VAL A 175 3.69 16.28 -1.36
N TYR A 176 3.32 17.01 -0.31
CA TYR A 176 3.28 18.48 -0.27
C TYR A 176 4.21 19.00 0.84
N ASP A 177 4.62 20.24 0.70
CA ASP A 177 5.39 20.99 1.71
C ASP A 177 4.56 21.35 2.97
N ALA A 178 3.22 21.36 2.82
CA ALA A 178 2.24 21.53 3.90
C ALA A 178 0.98 20.69 3.60
N ASP A 179 0.07 20.56 4.56
CA ASP A 179 -1.20 19.84 4.31
C ASP A 179 -2.09 20.66 3.36
N PRO A 180 -2.34 20.19 2.12
CA PRO A 180 -3.14 20.91 1.12
C PRO A 180 -4.62 21.09 1.52
N ARG A 181 -5.10 20.34 2.53
CA ARG A 181 -6.46 20.47 3.06
C ARG A 181 -6.61 21.70 3.95
N THR A 182 -5.52 22.17 4.55
CA THR A 182 -5.49 23.27 5.49
C THR A 182 -4.73 24.49 4.96
N VAL A 183 -3.79 24.29 4.05
CA VAL A 183 -2.94 25.33 3.45
C VAL A 183 -3.21 25.37 1.94
N PRO A 184 -4.02 26.34 1.44
CA PRO A 184 -4.42 26.42 0.03
C PRO A 184 -3.25 26.59 -0.95
N ASP A 185 -2.14 27.21 -0.50
CA ASP A 185 -0.94 27.47 -1.30
C ASP A 185 0.12 26.38 -1.15
N ALA A 186 -0.22 25.22 -0.57
CA ALA A 186 0.69 24.09 -0.43
C ALA A 186 1.18 23.62 -1.83
N VAL A 187 2.49 23.42 -1.95
CA VAL A 187 3.13 23.03 -3.21
C VAL A 187 3.44 21.56 -3.19
N ARG A 188 2.98 20.84 -4.22
CA ARG A 188 3.31 19.43 -4.40
C ARG A 188 4.72 19.26 -4.92
N TYR A 189 5.45 18.32 -4.34
CA TYR A 189 6.74 17.87 -4.87
C TYR A 189 6.54 16.91 -6.04
N ASP A 190 7.26 17.09 -7.13
CA ASP A 190 7.33 16.13 -8.24
C ASP A 190 8.24 14.94 -7.85
N THR A 191 9.37 15.26 -7.20
CA THR A 191 10.34 14.27 -6.71
C THR A 191 10.92 14.70 -5.37
N LEU A 192 11.28 13.72 -4.53
CA LEU A 192 11.96 13.91 -3.25
C LEU A 192 13.01 12.80 -3.06
N SER A 193 14.09 13.10 -2.34
CA SER A 193 14.89 12.01 -1.79
C SER A 193 14.25 11.45 -0.51
N HIS A 194 14.55 10.19 -0.17
CA HIS A 194 14.14 9.63 1.12
C HIS A 194 14.67 10.45 2.30
N SER A 195 15.88 11.02 2.15
CA SER A 195 16.49 11.87 3.18
C SER A 195 15.75 13.20 3.34
N ASP A 196 15.24 13.80 2.26
CA ASP A 196 14.41 15.01 2.33
C ASP A 196 13.11 14.73 3.09
N VAL A 197 12.47 13.58 2.81
CA VAL A 197 11.25 13.17 3.53
C VAL A 197 11.50 13.07 5.04
N LEU A 198 12.61 12.44 5.44
CA LEU A 198 12.96 12.26 6.86
C LEU A 198 13.34 13.59 7.52
N SER A 199 14.18 14.40 6.87
CA SER A 199 14.70 15.65 7.46
C SER A 199 13.64 16.74 7.60
N GLN A 200 12.64 16.77 6.69
CA GLN A 200 11.53 17.71 6.69
C GLN A 200 10.28 17.18 7.41
N ASP A 201 10.32 15.96 7.98
CA ASP A 201 9.16 15.28 8.61
C ASP A 201 7.91 15.25 7.72
N LEU A 202 8.09 15.03 6.41
CA LEU A 202 6.97 15.00 5.46
C LEU A 202 6.08 13.77 5.68
N LYS A 203 4.77 13.95 5.60
CA LYS A 203 3.78 12.90 5.92
C LYS A 203 3.53 11.93 4.74
N VAL A 204 4.59 11.28 4.28
CA VAL A 204 4.55 10.25 3.22
C VAL A 204 4.15 8.90 3.79
N ALA A 205 4.98 8.40 4.69
CA ALA A 205 4.84 7.14 5.42
C ALA A 205 5.50 7.32 6.79
N ASP A 206 5.47 6.31 7.66
CA ASP A 206 6.24 6.39 8.90
C ASP A 206 7.76 6.36 8.65
N ALA A 207 8.52 6.94 9.59
CA ALA A 207 9.97 7.08 9.45
C ALA A 207 10.69 5.73 9.31
N THR A 208 10.15 4.65 9.89
CA THR A 208 10.70 3.29 9.78
C THR A 208 10.60 2.81 8.33
N ALA A 209 9.44 2.98 7.69
CA ALA A 209 9.23 2.63 6.29
C ALA A 209 10.17 3.41 5.36
N ILE A 210 10.27 4.75 5.55
CA ILE A 210 11.15 5.60 4.72
C ILE A 210 12.62 5.23 4.92
N SER A 211 13.07 4.99 6.15
CA SER A 211 14.46 4.57 6.43
C SER A 211 14.78 3.23 5.77
N LEU A 212 13.86 2.26 5.86
CA LEU A 212 14.03 0.96 5.22
C LEU A 212 14.12 1.07 3.70
N CYS A 213 13.27 1.90 3.08
CA CYS A 213 13.30 2.16 1.64
C CYS A 213 14.60 2.86 1.23
N ARG A 214 15.05 3.87 1.98
CA ARG A 214 16.32 4.57 1.73
C ARG A 214 17.51 3.64 1.75
N ASP A 215 17.63 2.84 2.81
CA ASP A 215 18.80 1.96 3.02
C ASP A 215 18.89 0.85 1.96
N ASN A 216 17.78 0.52 1.30
CA ASN A 216 17.68 -0.48 0.25
C ASN A 216 17.41 0.11 -1.15
N GLN A 217 17.42 1.43 -1.30
CA GLN A 217 17.18 2.13 -2.57
C GLN A 217 15.87 1.71 -3.24
N LEU A 218 14.82 1.48 -2.43
CA LEU A 218 13.49 1.11 -2.90
C LEU A 218 12.65 2.36 -3.14
N PRO A 219 12.28 2.70 -4.39
CA PRO A 219 11.48 3.88 -4.68
C PRO A 219 10.03 3.71 -4.20
N LEU A 220 9.44 4.86 -3.80
CA LEU A 220 8.02 4.95 -3.49
C LEU A 220 7.36 5.95 -4.45
N VAL A 221 6.19 5.60 -4.98
CA VAL A 221 5.33 6.52 -5.75
C VAL A 221 4.10 6.84 -4.91
N VAL A 222 3.90 8.09 -4.59
CA VAL A 222 2.75 8.58 -3.79
C VAL A 222 1.75 9.24 -4.72
N PHE A 223 0.52 8.76 -4.73
CA PHE A 223 -0.50 9.22 -5.68
C PHE A 223 -1.92 9.11 -5.10
N ASP A 224 -2.89 9.77 -5.74
CA ASP A 224 -4.30 9.62 -5.37
C ASP A 224 -4.86 8.30 -5.89
N LEU A 225 -5.21 7.41 -4.95
CA LEU A 225 -5.79 6.10 -5.21
C LEU A 225 -7.16 6.19 -5.91
N MET A 226 -7.94 7.24 -5.59
CA MET A 226 -9.31 7.35 -6.07
C MET A 226 -9.40 7.87 -7.51
N ALA A 227 -8.32 8.42 -8.04
CA ALA A 227 -8.27 8.89 -9.41
C ALA A 227 -8.16 7.70 -10.39
N PRO A 228 -9.06 7.60 -11.38
CA PRO A 228 -9.07 6.51 -12.35
C PRO A 228 -7.75 6.38 -13.12
N GLY A 229 -7.22 5.17 -13.21
CA GLY A 229 -6.00 4.87 -13.95
C GLY A 229 -4.69 5.21 -13.23
N HIS A 230 -4.72 5.83 -12.05
CA HIS A 230 -3.50 6.22 -11.34
C HIS A 230 -2.68 5.01 -10.88
N ILE A 231 -3.32 3.89 -10.47
CA ILE A 231 -2.60 2.66 -10.13
C ILE A 231 -1.80 2.16 -11.35
N ARG A 232 -2.42 2.15 -12.52
CA ARG A 232 -1.78 1.71 -13.78
C ARG A 232 -0.63 2.64 -14.19
N GLN A 233 -0.84 3.97 -14.10
CA GLN A 233 0.18 4.97 -14.38
C GLN A 233 1.37 4.82 -13.42
N ALA A 234 1.13 4.69 -12.12
CA ALA A 234 2.16 4.47 -11.12
C ALA A 234 2.95 3.20 -11.38
N ALA A 235 2.28 2.07 -11.65
CA ALA A 235 2.93 0.80 -12.01
C ALA A 235 3.73 0.90 -13.33
N GLY A 236 3.27 1.73 -14.26
CA GLY A 236 3.95 2.04 -15.52
C GLY A 236 5.13 3.00 -15.40
N ALA A 237 5.50 3.40 -14.19
CA ALA A 237 6.52 4.43 -13.93
C ALA A 237 6.25 5.75 -14.68
N GLN A 238 4.99 6.06 -14.95
CA GLN A 238 4.58 7.34 -15.52
C GLN A 238 4.56 8.41 -14.43
N ARG A 239 4.80 9.67 -14.82
CA ARG A 239 4.79 10.80 -13.88
C ARG A 239 3.39 11.03 -13.31
N VAL A 240 3.09 10.35 -12.22
CA VAL A 240 1.86 10.48 -11.44
C VAL A 240 2.23 10.72 -9.98
N GLY A 241 1.70 11.77 -9.38
CA GLY A 241 1.98 12.08 -7.98
C GLY A 241 3.41 12.52 -7.70
N THR A 242 4.01 11.97 -6.65
CA THR A 242 5.39 12.25 -6.20
C THR A 242 6.22 10.96 -6.17
N LEU A 243 7.39 10.99 -6.80
CA LEU A 243 8.39 9.92 -6.67
C LEU A 243 9.35 10.24 -5.54
N VAL A 244 9.53 9.29 -4.61
CA VAL A 244 10.52 9.33 -3.53
C VAL A 244 11.57 8.24 -3.79
N ALA A 245 12.85 8.64 -4.02
CA ALA A 245 13.93 7.72 -4.36
C ALA A 245 15.31 8.18 -3.83
#